data_0e29fca79c931d10810b9c10b81ec96b
#
_entry.id   0e29fca79c931d10810b9c10b81ec96b
#
_cell.length_a   1.000
_cell.length_b   1.000
_cell.length_c   1.000
_cell.angle_alpha   90.00
_cell.angle_beta   90.00
_cell.angle_gamma   90.00
#
_symmetry.space_group_name_H-M   'P 1'
#
loop_
_entity.id
_entity.type
_entity.pdbx_description
1 polymer ?
#
loop_
_entity_poly.entity_id
_entity_poly.type
_entity_poly.pdbx_seq_one_letter_code
_entity_poly.pdbx_strand_id
1 'polypeptide(L)'
;MRLIQLFICIFAISSNNVKSDEYNGVVTRVIDGDSIIVKENGDLNKIRLRYIDAPELSQDYGEESKKFLQNQLLDKSVLVYTEYNDRYGRQLADIYIHNETESIYINAKMIKSGNAWVYKTYRSNSYLINLENHAKMNNKGVWSSQEPLKPWIYRKNMK
;
A
#
# COMPACT_ATOMS: atom_id res chain seq x y z
N MET A 1 60.27 -24.39 -19.21
CA MET A 1 59.52 -23.19 -18.76
C MET A 1 58.07 -23.36 -19.21
N ARG A 2 57.14 -23.68 -18.27
CA ARG A 2 55.70 -23.80 -18.53
C ARG A 2 55.05 -22.49 -18.11
N LEU A 3 54.49 -21.76 -19.08
CA LEU A 3 53.66 -20.59 -18.80
C LEU A 3 52.29 -21.07 -18.23
N ILE A 4 51.98 -20.68 -17.00
CA ILE A 4 50.64 -20.85 -16.40
C ILE A 4 49.84 -19.65 -16.84
N GLN A 5 48.85 -19.85 -17.73
CA GLN A 5 47.85 -18.82 -18.05
C GLN A 5 46.81 -18.79 -16.92
N LEU A 6 46.81 -17.68 -16.20
CA LEU A 6 45.81 -17.40 -15.18
C LEU A 6 44.52 -16.92 -15.86
N PHE A 7 43.48 -17.74 -15.86
CA PHE A 7 42.14 -17.35 -16.32
C PHE A 7 41.47 -16.58 -15.20
N ILE A 8 41.38 -15.27 -15.32
CA ILE A 8 40.58 -14.42 -14.44
C ILE A 8 39.14 -14.48 -14.95
N CYS A 9 38.27 -15.28 -14.28
CA CYS A 9 36.82 -15.22 -14.48
C CYS A 9 36.28 -13.94 -13.82
N ILE A 10 35.99 -12.93 -14.62
CA ILE A 10 35.26 -11.76 -14.18
C ILE A 10 33.78 -12.18 -14.04
N PHE A 11 33.34 -12.43 -12.81
CA PHE A 11 31.94 -12.58 -12.51
C PHE A 11 31.29 -11.18 -12.60
N ALA A 12 30.60 -10.91 -13.70
CA ALA A 12 29.73 -9.74 -13.80
C ALA A 12 28.52 -9.96 -12.86
N ILE A 13 28.56 -9.31 -11.69
CA ILE A 13 27.40 -9.21 -10.81
C ILE A 13 26.43 -8.27 -11.50
N SER A 14 25.43 -8.86 -12.19
CA SER A 14 24.29 -8.11 -12.72
C SER A 14 23.44 -7.68 -11.50
N SER A 15 23.64 -6.47 -11.04
CA SER A 15 22.74 -5.84 -10.09
C SER A 15 21.43 -5.57 -10.84
N ASN A 16 20.40 -6.41 -10.58
CA ASN A 16 19.03 -6.09 -10.94
C ASN A 16 18.63 -4.85 -10.13
N ASN A 17 18.84 -3.66 -10.69
CA ASN A 17 18.21 -2.46 -10.21
C ASN A 17 16.70 -2.66 -10.40
N VAL A 18 15.99 -2.97 -9.33
CA VAL A 18 14.53 -2.82 -9.28
C VAL A 18 14.27 -1.33 -9.46
N LYS A 19 13.85 -0.94 -10.66
CA LYS A 19 13.52 0.44 -10.97
C LYS A 19 12.19 0.71 -10.28
N SER A 20 12.23 1.44 -9.17
CA SER A 20 11.01 2.01 -8.61
C SER A 20 10.54 3.09 -9.56
N ASP A 21 9.30 2.98 -10.01
CA ASP A 21 8.68 4.00 -10.84
C ASP A 21 7.97 5.00 -9.92
N GLU A 22 8.20 6.29 -10.20
CA GLU A 22 7.59 7.41 -9.50
C GLU A 22 6.86 8.28 -10.51
N TYR A 23 5.59 8.61 -10.22
CA TYR A 23 4.82 9.50 -11.08
C TYR A 23 3.73 10.26 -10.32
N ASN A 24 3.27 11.36 -10.89
CA ASN A 24 2.12 12.12 -10.42
C ASN A 24 0.87 11.76 -11.23
N GLY A 25 -0.26 11.62 -10.56
CA GLY A 25 -1.54 11.38 -11.22
C GLY A 25 -2.71 11.85 -10.37
N VAL A 26 -3.90 11.82 -10.96
CA VAL A 26 -5.15 12.19 -10.27
C VAL A 26 -5.95 10.95 -9.93
N VAL A 27 -6.39 10.82 -8.68
CA VAL A 27 -7.27 9.72 -8.27
C VAL A 27 -8.67 9.94 -8.83
N THR A 28 -9.08 9.09 -9.78
CA THR A 28 -10.39 9.18 -10.44
C THR A 28 -11.44 8.29 -9.83
N ARG A 29 -11.03 7.27 -9.07
CA ARG A 29 -11.94 6.36 -8.37
C ARG A 29 -11.27 5.69 -7.18
N VAL A 30 -12.05 5.52 -6.09
CA VAL A 30 -11.72 4.65 -4.96
C VAL A 30 -12.58 3.41 -5.07
N ILE A 31 -11.96 2.23 -5.12
CA ILE A 31 -12.64 0.95 -5.29
C ILE A 31 -13.11 0.42 -3.93
N ASP A 32 -12.18 0.37 -2.97
CA ASP A 32 -12.37 -0.07 -1.59
C ASP A 32 -11.38 0.68 -0.67
N GLY A 33 -11.19 0.22 0.57
CA GLY A 33 -10.35 0.87 1.56
C GLY A 33 -8.83 0.83 1.28
N ASP A 34 -8.38 0.15 0.20
CA ASP A 34 -6.96 0.06 -0.12
C ASP A 34 -6.66 -0.05 -1.63
N SER A 35 -7.66 0.16 -2.48
CA SER A 35 -7.53 0.05 -3.93
C SER A 35 -8.14 1.27 -4.63
N ILE A 36 -7.37 1.90 -5.51
CA ILE A 36 -7.73 3.13 -6.22
C ILE A 36 -7.42 3.04 -7.71
N ILE A 37 -8.01 3.94 -8.49
CA ILE A 37 -7.62 4.20 -9.89
C ILE A 37 -6.97 5.57 -9.95
N VAL A 38 -5.76 5.62 -10.49
CA VAL A 38 -5.00 6.86 -10.73
C VAL A 38 -4.88 7.08 -12.24
N LYS A 39 -5.26 8.27 -12.70
CA LYS A 39 -5.07 8.71 -14.09
C LYS A 39 -3.75 9.45 -14.22
N GLU A 40 -2.89 8.95 -15.10
CA GLU A 40 -1.61 9.56 -15.48
C GLU A 40 -1.54 9.67 -16.99
N ASN A 41 -1.29 10.87 -17.54
CA ASN A 41 -1.12 11.13 -18.98
C ASN A 41 -2.21 10.51 -19.89
N GLY A 42 -3.42 10.28 -19.37
CA GLY A 42 -4.53 9.67 -20.09
C GLY A 42 -4.76 8.19 -19.73
N ASP A 43 -3.76 7.49 -19.23
CA ASP A 43 -3.84 6.10 -18.81
C ASP A 43 -4.46 5.95 -17.42
N LEU A 44 -5.13 4.81 -17.19
CA LEU A 44 -5.76 4.48 -15.93
C LEU A 44 -5.00 3.34 -15.24
N ASN A 45 -4.26 3.68 -14.20
CA ASN A 45 -3.47 2.76 -13.41
C ASN A 45 -4.29 2.22 -12.21
N LYS A 46 -4.38 0.90 -12.09
CA LYS A 46 -4.98 0.25 -10.90
C LYS A 46 -3.91 0.13 -9.81
N ILE A 47 -4.17 0.75 -8.67
CA ILE A 47 -3.24 0.78 -7.54
C ILE A 47 -3.81 -0.02 -6.38
N ARG A 48 -2.95 -0.80 -5.73
CA ARG A 48 -3.17 -1.40 -4.42
C ARG A 48 -2.24 -0.75 -3.41
N LEU A 49 -2.77 -0.10 -2.40
CA LEU A 49 -1.95 0.52 -1.36
C LEU A 49 -1.11 -0.55 -0.66
N ARG A 50 0.22 -0.37 -0.66
CA ARG A 50 1.20 -1.31 -0.11
C ARG A 50 1.15 -1.34 1.43
N TYR A 51 1.55 -2.43 2.03
CA TYR A 51 1.67 -2.66 3.49
C TYR A 51 0.35 -2.79 4.27
N ILE A 52 -0.77 -2.38 3.73
CA ILE A 52 -2.05 -2.36 4.43
C ILE A 52 -3.03 -3.38 3.87
N ASP A 53 -4.04 -3.72 4.65
CA ASP A 53 -5.18 -4.53 4.24
C ASP A 53 -6.44 -3.96 4.89
N ALA A 54 -7.29 -3.37 4.08
CA ALA A 54 -8.55 -2.78 4.53
C ALA A 54 -9.67 -3.83 4.58
N PRO A 55 -10.74 -3.61 5.35
CA PRO A 55 -11.91 -4.47 5.31
C PRO A 55 -12.47 -4.56 3.88
N GLU A 56 -12.95 -5.76 3.49
CA GLU A 56 -13.69 -5.94 2.25
C GLU A 56 -14.99 -5.12 2.30
N LEU A 57 -15.52 -4.71 1.14
CA LEU A 57 -16.76 -3.91 1.11
C LEU A 57 -17.95 -4.59 1.81
N SER A 58 -18.02 -5.92 1.74
CA SER A 58 -19.05 -6.74 2.41
C SER A 58 -18.72 -7.09 3.85
N GLN A 59 -17.58 -6.66 4.37
CA GLN A 59 -17.15 -6.85 5.74
C GLN A 59 -17.58 -5.64 6.60
N ASP A 60 -17.80 -5.87 7.89
CA ASP A 60 -18.02 -4.79 8.84
C ASP A 60 -16.92 -3.73 8.70
N TYR A 61 -17.32 -2.48 8.64
CA TYR A 61 -16.45 -1.33 8.44
C TYR A 61 -15.83 -1.20 7.03
N GLY A 62 -16.27 -1.99 6.05
CA GLY A 62 -15.74 -1.94 4.68
C GLY A 62 -16.09 -0.63 3.95
N GLU A 63 -17.35 -0.24 4.01
CA GLU A 63 -17.82 1.01 3.38
C GLU A 63 -17.26 2.25 4.08
N GLU A 64 -17.11 2.25 5.40
CA GLU A 64 -16.51 3.34 6.18
C GLU A 64 -15.03 3.52 5.80
N SER A 65 -14.28 2.43 5.69
CA SER A 65 -12.88 2.43 5.25
C SER A 65 -12.74 3.02 3.85
N LYS A 66 -13.57 2.57 2.90
CA LYS A 66 -13.63 3.12 1.54
C LYS A 66 -13.96 4.61 1.56
N LYS A 67 -15.00 5.01 2.28
CA LYS A 67 -15.43 6.42 2.39
C LYS A 67 -14.32 7.29 2.98
N PHE A 68 -13.59 6.78 3.98
CA PHE A 68 -12.45 7.50 4.54
C PHE A 68 -11.39 7.72 3.47
N LEU A 69 -10.96 6.67 2.72
CA LEU A 69 -9.98 6.80 1.66
C LEU A 69 -10.46 7.73 0.54
N GLN A 70 -11.75 7.66 0.18
CA GLN A 70 -12.37 8.53 -0.81
C GLN A 70 -12.30 10.00 -0.42
N ASN A 71 -12.60 10.34 0.83
CA ASN A 71 -12.48 11.71 1.35
C ASN A 71 -11.04 12.23 1.34
N GLN A 72 -10.05 11.31 1.45
CA GLN A 72 -8.65 11.70 1.38
C GLN A 72 -8.16 11.92 -0.05
N LEU A 73 -8.62 11.14 -1.02
CA LEU A 73 -7.93 10.99 -2.31
C LEU A 73 -8.76 11.37 -3.54
N LEU A 74 -10.10 11.23 -3.52
CA LEU A 74 -10.89 11.41 -4.75
C LEU A 74 -10.67 12.81 -5.34
N ASP A 75 -10.43 12.85 -6.64
CA ASP A 75 -10.16 14.05 -7.46
C ASP A 75 -8.88 14.82 -7.06
N LYS A 76 -8.03 14.23 -6.21
CA LYS A 76 -6.76 14.87 -5.82
C LYS A 76 -5.59 14.34 -6.63
N SER A 77 -4.61 15.23 -6.82
CA SER A 77 -3.28 14.88 -7.32
C SER A 77 -2.52 14.13 -6.23
N VAL A 78 -1.90 13.02 -6.61
CA VAL A 78 -1.08 12.18 -5.74
C VAL A 78 0.26 11.87 -6.38
N LEU A 79 1.26 11.67 -5.55
CA LEU A 79 2.52 11.08 -5.93
C LEU A 79 2.46 9.58 -5.63
N VAL A 80 2.75 8.76 -6.64
CA VAL A 80 2.73 7.30 -6.60
C VAL A 80 4.15 6.79 -6.66
N TYR A 81 4.58 6.00 -5.65
CA TYR A 81 5.81 5.22 -5.69
C TYR A 81 5.48 3.75 -5.82
N THR A 82 5.85 3.12 -6.93
CA THR A 82 5.63 1.70 -7.18
C THR A 82 6.91 0.96 -7.56
N GLU A 83 7.05 -0.29 -7.15
CA GLU A 83 8.21 -1.13 -7.46
C GLU A 83 7.84 -2.30 -8.39
N TYR A 84 6.62 -2.81 -8.28
CA TYR A 84 6.16 -3.98 -9.05
C TYR A 84 4.64 -4.08 -9.07
N ASN A 85 4.13 -4.89 -10.01
CA ASN A 85 2.73 -5.23 -10.09
C ASN A 85 2.45 -6.54 -9.34
N ASP A 86 1.28 -6.64 -8.74
CA ASP A 86 0.80 -7.88 -8.17
C ASP A 86 0.32 -8.86 -9.28
N ARG A 87 -0.01 -10.09 -8.90
CA ARG A 87 -0.49 -11.12 -9.82
C ARG A 87 -1.81 -10.78 -10.54
N TYR A 88 -2.50 -9.73 -10.11
CA TYR A 88 -3.73 -9.23 -10.71
C TYR A 88 -3.51 -8.00 -11.59
N GLY A 89 -2.24 -7.61 -11.81
CA GLY A 89 -1.86 -6.47 -12.63
C GLY A 89 -2.06 -5.11 -11.95
N ARG A 90 -2.23 -5.07 -10.61
CA ARG A 90 -2.29 -3.83 -9.86
C ARG A 90 -0.89 -3.41 -9.43
N GLN A 91 -0.56 -2.14 -9.55
CA GLN A 91 0.66 -1.58 -8.98
C GLN A 91 0.57 -1.59 -7.46
N LEU A 92 1.52 -2.21 -6.78
CA LEU A 92 1.68 -2.10 -5.32
C LEU A 92 2.45 -0.82 -5.02
N ALA A 93 1.79 0.14 -4.37
CA ALA A 93 2.35 1.49 -4.25
C ALA A 93 2.18 2.14 -2.87
N ASP A 94 3.10 3.06 -2.61
CA ASP A 94 2.99 4.07 -1.57
C ASP A 94 2.39 5.34 -2.19
N ILE A 95 1.40 5.92 -1.53
CA ILE A 95 0.66 7.08 -2.00
C ILE A 95 0.91 8.26 -1.09
N TYR A 96 1.29 9.38 -1.69
CA TYR A 96 1.51 10.64 -0.98
C TYR A 96 0.66 11.77 -1.57
N ILE A 97 0.16 12.62 -0.69
CA ILE A 97 -0.35 13.94 -1.04
C ILE A 97 0.67 14.96 -0.57
N HIS A 98 1.10 15.82 -1.49
CA HIS A 98 1.92 16.97 -1.15
C HIS A 98 1.07 18.23 -1.18
N ASN A 99 1.17 19.04 -0.15
CA ASN A 99 0.69 20.42 -0.13
C ASN A 99 1.87 21.34 0.19
N GLU A 100 1.63 22.63 0.29
CA GLU A 100 2.69 23.63 0.51
C GLU A 100 3.47 23.44 1.83
N THR A 101 2.91 22.74 2.80
CA THR A 101 3.45 22.66 4.16
C THR A 101 3.84 21.25 4.59
N GLU A 102 3.25 20.22 3.98
CA GLU A 102 3.46 18.84 4.42
C GLU A 102 3.33 17.81 3.29
N SER A 103 3.92 16.65 3.53
CA SER A 103 3.77 15.44 2.74
C SER A 103 3.01 14.39 3.55
N ILE A 104 1.82 14.02 3.12
CA ILE A 104 0.94 13.09 3.82
C ILE A 104 1.08 11.70 3.20
N TYR A 105 1.63 10.76 3.95
CA TYR A 105 1.70 9.34 3.58
C TYR A 105 0.37 8.64 3.86
N ILE A 106 -0.40 8.36 2.82
CA ILE A 106 -1.77 7.86 2.92
C ILE A 106 -1.85 6.45 3.48
N ASN A 107 -0.96 5.54 3.07
CA ASN A 107 -0.94 4.17 3.58
C ASN A 107 -0.81 4.15 5.12
N ALA A 108 0.10 4.95 5.67
CA ALA A 108 0.26 5.11 7.12
C ALA A 108 -0.96 5.77 7.78
N LYS A 109 -1.57 6.75 7.10
CA LYS A 109 -2.77 7.43 7.59
C LYS A 109 -3.96 6.48 7.73
N MET A 110 -4.14 5.53 6.77
CA MET A 110 -5.17 4.50 6.84
C MET A 110 -5.01 3.64 8.10
N ILE A 111 -3.79 3.22 8.43
CA ILE A 111 -3.50 2.44 9.65
C ILE A 111 -3.76 3.28 10.91
N LYS A 112 -3.16 4.49 10.98
CA LYS A 112 -3.23 5.36 12.17
C LYS A 112 -4.67 5.77 12.54
N SER A 113 -5.53 5.88 11.53
CA SER A 113 -6.96 6.20 11.71
C SER A 113 -7.84 4.98 11.94
N GLY A 114 -7.28 3.76 11.93
CA GLY A 114 -8.02 2.52 12.13
C GLY A 114 -8.86 2.08 10.92
N ASN A 115 -8.56 2.57 9.72
CA ASN A 115 -9.28 2.20 8.50
C ASN A 115 -8.66 1.02 7.75
N ALA A 116 -7.47 0.56 8.18
CA ALA A 116 -6.82 -0.64 7.66
C ALA A 116 -5.94 -1.28 8.73
N TRP A 117 -5.68 -2.58 8.57
CA TRP A 117 -4.65 -3.33 9.31
C TRP A 117 -3.31 -3.21 8.63
N VAL A 118 -2.23 -3.38 9.39
CA VAL A 118 -0.94 -3.76 8.81
C VAL A 118 -1.09 -5.16 8.22
N TYR A 119 -0.86 -5.30 6.90
CA TYR A 119 -1.01 -6.59 6.23
C TYR A 119 -0.05 -7.63 6.84
N LYS A 120 -0.50 -8.87 6.91
CA LYS A 120 0.15 -9.96 7.67
C LYS A 120 1.65 -10.15 7.38
N THR A 121 2.10 -9.91 6.14
CA THR A 121 3.49 -10.08 5.70
C THR A 121 4.41 -8.94 6.15
N TYR A 122 3.86 -7.81 6.60
CA TYR A 122 4.60 -6.61 7.00
C TYR A 122 4.57 -6.34 8.51
N ARG A 123 4.19 -7.33 9.31
CA ARG A 123 4.06 -7.18 10.76
C ARG A 123 5.40 -7.03 11.51
N SER A 124 6.53 -7.23 10.84
CA SER A 124 7.86 -6.91 11.36
C SER A 124 8.22 -5.42 11.26
N ASN A 125 7.44 -4.62 10.53
CA ASN A 125 7.66 -3.19 10.41
C ASN A 125 7.16 -2.48 11.68
N SER A 126 8.09 -2.12 12.56
CA SER A 126 7.78 -1.49 13.86
C SER A 126 7.05 -0.15 13.73
N TYR A 127 7.37 0.65 12.73
CA TYR A 127 6.69 1.93 12.46
C TYR A 127 5.19 1.71 12.21
N LEU A 128 4.84 0.82 11.28
CA LEU A 128 3.44 0.54 10.94
C LEU A 128 2.70 -0.11 12.11
N ILE A 129 3.36 -1.01 12.85
CA ILE A 129 2.76 -1.64 14.04
C ILE A 129 2.48 -0.60 15.14
N ASN A 130 3.36 0.38 15.33
CA ASN A 130 3.12 1.46 16.29
C ASN A 130 1.90 2.31 15.91
N LEU A 131 1.69 2.57 14.61
CA LEU A 131 0.48 3.27 14.13
C LEU A 131 -0.79 2.44 14.36
N GLU A 132 -0.75 1.13 14.11
CA GLU A 132 -1.85 0.22 14.37
C GLU A 132 -2.18 0.16 15.88
N ASN A 133 -1.15 0.06 16.73
CA ASN A 133 -1.33 0.06 18.18
C ASN A 133 -1.91 1.40 18.67
N HIS A 134 -1.48 2.53 18.10
CA HIS A 134 -2.09 3.82 18.40
C HIS A 134 -3.58 3.83 18.05
N ALA A 135 -3.98 3.30 16.90
CA ALA A 135 -5.38 3.21 16.51
C ALA A 135 -6.18 2.32 17.48
N LYS A 136 -5.63 1.17 17.89
CA LYS A 136 -6.23 0.24 18.89
C LYS A 136 -6.43 0.91 20.25
N MET A 137 -5.40 1.53 20.81
CA MET A 137 -5.46 2.18 22.12
C MET A 137 -6.48 3.31 22.18
N ASN A 138 -6.79 3.91 21.03
CA ASN A 138 -7.77 5.00 20.92
C ASN A 138 -9.12 4.55 20.34
N ASN A 139 -9.38 3.24 20.22
CA ASN A 139 -10.60 2.65 19.66
C ASN A 139 -11.04 3.26 18.34
N LYS A 140 -10.07 3.55 17.43
CA LYS A 140 -10.32 4.20 16.14
C LYS A 140 -10.76 3.21 15.09
N GLY A 141 -11.74 3.61 14.28
CA GLY A 141 -12.17 2.86 13.12
C GLY A 141 -12.59 1.44 13.45
N VAL A 142 -12.04 0.44 12.78
CA VAL A 142 -12.31 -0.99 13.02
C VAL A 142 -12.07 -1.40 14.48
N TRP A 143 -11.22 -0.70 15.19
CA TRP A 143 -10.88 -0.97 16.59
C TRP A 143 -11.93 -0.48 17.59
N SER A 144 -13.01 0.17 17.13
CA SER A 144 -14.19 0.46 17.96
C SER A 144 -15.04 -0.78 18.21
N SER A 145 -14.91 -1.82 17.40
CA SER A 145 -15.48 -3.15 17.64
C SER A 145 -14.67 -3.91 18.68
N GLN A 146 -15.35 -4.72 19.50
CA GLN A 146 -14.67 -5.57 20.50
C GLN A 146 -13.82 -6.66 19.84
N GLU A 147 -14.27 -7.22 18.70
CA GLU A 147 -13.61 -8.29 17.97
C GLU A 147 -13.53 -7.99 16.47
N PRO A 148 -12.69 -7.04 16.06
CA PRO A 148 -12.60 -6.68 14.66
C PRO A 148 -11.96 -7.81 13.84
N LEU A 149 -12.71 -8.33 12.86
CA LEU A 149 -12.26 -9.42 12.00
C LEU A 149 -11.25 -8.93 10.98
N LYS A 150 -10.09 -9.61 10.91
CA LYS A 150 -9.03 -9.26 9.95
C LYS A 150 -9.45 -9.60 8.51
N PRO A 151 -9.18 -8.74 7.51
CA PRO A 151 -9.64 -8.96 6.12
C PRO A 151 -9.20 -10.28 5.53
N TRP A 152 -7.95 -10.72 5.79
CA TRP A 152 -7.46 -12.00 5.26
C TRP A 152 -8.11 -13.23 5.92
N ILE A 153 -8.65 -13.10 7.15
CA ILE A 153 -9.46 -14.14 7.79
C ILE A 153 -10.86 -14.13 7.20
N TYR A 154 -11.47 -12.94 7.02
CA TYR A 154 -12.76 -12.79 6.37
C TYR A 154 -12.77 -13.47 4.99
N ARG A 155 -11.79 -13.14 4.10
CA ARG A 155 -11.65 -13.79 2.79
C ARG A 155 -11.46 -15.30 2.84
N LYS A 156 -10.84 -15.83 3.89
CA LYS A 156 -10.69 -17.28 4.08
C LYS A 156 -12.02 -17.95 4.41
N ASN A 157 -12.86 -17.29 5.19
CA ASN A 157 -14.15 -17.83 5.64
C ASN A 157 -15.24 -17.75 4.53
N MET A 158 -15.03 -16.92 3.50
CA MET A 158 -15.95 -16.75 2.36
C MET A 158 -15.70 -17.76 1.20
N LYS A 159 -14.63 -18.54 1.28
CA LYS A 159 -14.29 -19.63 0.32
C LYS A 159 -14.84 -20.95 0.75
#